data_6102b3bd75cf1522e04e6e0e3572193b
#
_entry.id   6102b3bd75cf1522e04e6e0e3572193b
#
_cell.length_a   1.000
_cell.length_b   1.000
_cell.length_c   1.000
_cell.angle_alpha   90.00
_cell.angle_beta   90.00
_cell.angle_gamma   90.00
#
_symmetry.space_group_name_H-M   'P 1'
#
loop_
_entity.id
_entity.type
_entity.pdbx_description
1 polymer ?
#
loop_
_entity_poly.entity_id
_entity_poly.type
_entity_poly.pdbx_seq_one_letter_code
_entity_poly.pdbx_strand_id
1 'polypeptide(L)'
;QGMDDFNAVTLDTVHAYIRTLVGFSYKTVEQHICSLRAFFRFMYQEGIVQDDFAAKMPMVKARKQTAIPSVWTREELKQLVGAIDRGSPKGRRDYAIILIACRLGLRCTDIKNLCFENFNWTEEKLCFTQSKTGQPMELPLVPDVGWAVIDYLKYGRPKVDSSRIFVRHMAPFLPFSDGDHLDQLIRTYMVKAHIPMGGKHRGMHSLRHTMA
;
A
#
# COMPACT_ATOMS: atom_id res chain seq x y z
N GLN A 1 30.27 -4.06 -9.63
CA GLN A 1 31.45 -4.77 -9.12
C GLN A 1 31.01 -5.43 -7.82
N GLY A 2 30.93 -6.79 -7.80
CA GLY A 2 30.64 -7.55 -6.60
C GLY A 2 31.80 -7.36 -5.62
N MET A 3 31.49 -6.97 -4.40
CA MET A 3 32.45 -6.92 -3.32
C MET A 3 32.26 -8.24 -2.54
N ASP A 4 33.17 -9.17 -2.75
CA ASP A 4 33.10 -10.51 -2.13
C ASP A 4 33.70 -10.54 -0.72
N ASP A 5 34.36 -9.44 -0.29
CA ASP A 5 34.99 -9.31 1.02
C ASP A 5 34.55 -8.02 1.72
N PHE A 6 33.83 -8.16 2.82
CA PHE A 6 33.40 -7.03 3.65
C PHE A 6 34.54 -6.35 4.40
N ASN A 7 35.70 -7.02 4.57
CA ASN A 7 36.90 -6.41 5.17
C ASN A 7 37.51 -5.32 4.28
N ALA A 8 37.19 -5.32 2.97
CA ALA A 8 37.61 -4.29 2.03
C ALA A 8 36.76 -3.02 2.08
N VAL A 9 35.65 -3.01 2.84
CA VAL A 9 34.78 -1.83 2.98
C VAL A 9 35.47 -0.79 3.86
N THR A 10 35.63 0.40 3.32
CA THR A 10 36.15 1.57 4.04
C THR A 10 35.09 2.64 4.22
N LEU A 11 35.34 3.60 5.11
CA LEU A 11 34.45 4.75 5.28
C LEU A 11 34.32 5.55 3.98
N ASP A 12 35.36 5.62 3.16
CA ASP A 12 35.32 6.28 1.86
C ASP A 12 34.39 5.57 0.88
N THR A 13 34.35 4.24 0.90
CA THR A 13 33.40 3.45 0.09
C THR A 13 31.96 3.78 0.48
N VAL A 14 31.68 3.88 1.79
CA VAL A 14 30.35 4.24 2.31
C VAL A 14 29.98 5.66 1.90
N HIS A 15 30.91 6.59 2.04
CA HIS A 15 30.68 8.00 1.60
C HIS A 15 30.51 8.10 0.10
N ALA A 16 31.26 7.34 -0.70
CA ALA A 16 31.09 7.30 -2.16
C ALA A 16 29.68 6.85 -2.53
N TYR A 17 29.15 5.80 -1.87
CA TYR A 17 27.76 5.38 -2.09
C TYR A 17 26.77 6.48 -1.68
N ILE A 18 26.94 7.13 -0.52
CA ILE A 18 26.04 8.21 -0.09
C ILE A 18 26.04 9.36 -1.11
N ARG A 19 27.18 9.68 -1.74
CA ARG A 19 27.24 10.68 -2.80
C ARG A 19 26.42 10.31 -4.04
N THR A 20 26.24 9.03 -4.34
CA THR A 20 25.38 8.61 -5.47
C THR A 20 23.90 8.92 -5.23
N LEU A 21 23.51 9.18 -3.98
CA LEU A 21 22.14 9.53 -3.62
C LEU A 21 21.79 11.01 -3.91
N VAL A 22 22.71 11.79 -4.49
CA VAL A 22 22.47 13.16 -4.93
C VAL A 22 21.37 13.14 -6.00
N GLY A 23 20.33 13.97 -5.80
CA GLY A 23 19.16 14.01 -6.71
C GLY A 23 17.93 13.24 -6.20
N PHE A 24 18.10 12.36 -5.23
CA PHE A 24 16.94 11.74 -4.55
C PHE A 24 16.29 12.71 -3.55
N SER A 25 15.02 12.42 -3.21
CA SER A 25 14.33 13.18 -2.16
C SER A 25 15.02 13.01 -0.81
N TYR A 26 14.99 14.04 0.05
CA TYR A 26 15.54 13.97 1.41
C TYR A 26 15.02 12.75 2.18
N LYS A 27 13.75 12.41 2.00
CA LYS A 27 13.13 11.24 2.63
C LYS A 27 13.75 9.93 2.15
N THR A 28 14.03 9.83 0.85
CA THR A 28 14.71 8.68 0.25
C THR A 28 16.14 8.56 0.79
N VAL A 29 16.89 9.67 0.81
CA VAL A 29 18.26 9.71 1.35
C VAL A 29 18.28 9.30 2.83
N GLU A 30 17.37 9.86 3.66
CA GLU A 30 17.22 9.47 5.07
C GLU A 30 17.02 7.96 5.21
N GLN A 31 16.13 7.37 4.41
CA GLN A 31 15.83 5.94 4.47
C GLN A 31 17.04 5.09 4.09
N HIS A 32 17.78 5.45 3.03
CA HIS A 32 19.01 4.76 2.65
C HIS A 32 20.06 4.81 3.76
N ILE A 33 20.28 5.98 4.34
CA ILE A 33 21.24 6.14 5.43
C ILE A 33 20.82 5.37 6.68
N CYS A 34 19.54 5.36 7.04
CA CYS A 34 19.02 4.56 8.15
C CYS A 34 19.25 3.06 7.92
N SER A 35 18.98 2.57 6.70
CA SER A 35 19.20 1.17 6.34
C SER A 35 20.70 0.79 6.40
N LEU A 36 21.57 1.63 5.85
CA LEU A 36 23.02 1.43 5.92
C LEU A 36 23.52 1.42 7.38
N ARG A 37 23.06 2.34 8.21
CA ARG A 37 23.44 2.37 9.63
C ARG A 37 23.02 1.11 10.36
N ALA A 38 21.79 0.63 10.12
CA ALA A 38 21.32 -0.62 10.71
C ALA A 38 22.18 -1.81 10.26
N PHE A 39 22.47 -1.88 8.95
CA PHE A 39 23.33 -2.91 8.37
C PHE A 39 24.75 -2.91 8.96
N PHE A 40 25.44 -1.77 8.95
CA PHE A 40 26.81 -1.69 9.47
C PHE A 40 26.90 -1.84 10.99
N ARG A 41 25.86 -1.44 11.73
CA ARG A 41 25.78 -1.73 13.17
C ARG A 41 25.71 -3.23 13.42
N PHE A 42 24.91 -3.95 12.66
CA PHE A 42 24.84 -5.42 12.72
C PHE A 42 26.20 -6.03 12.37
N MET A 43 26.82 -5.62 11.26
CA MET A 43 28.13 -6.15 10.83
C MET A 43 29.23 -5.92 11.88
N TYR A 44 29.21 -4.77 12.55
CA TYR A 44 30.15 -4.46 13.65
C TYR A 44 29.88 -5.32 14.89
N GLN A 45 28.60 -5.50 15.27
CA GLN A 45 28.21 -6.33 16.41
C GLN A 45 28.54 -7.81 16.21
N GLU A 46 28.45 -8.31 15.00
CA GLU A 46 28.83 -9.68 14.63
C GLU A 46 30.35 -9.84 14.39
N GLY A 47 31.16 -8.80 14.55
CA GLY A 47 32.60 -8.83 14.36
C GLY A 47 33.05 -9.02 12.90
N ILE A 48 32.15 -8.84 11.94
CA ILE A 48 32.43 -8.98 10.50
C ILE A 48 33.26 -7.79 9.97
N VAL A 49 33.03 -6.60 10.52
CA VAL A 49 33.84 -5.41 10.27
C VAL A 49 34.42 -4.89 11.57
N GLN A 50 35.66 -4.37 11.50
CA GLN A 50 36.42 -3.92 12.68
C GLN A 50 36.00 -2.47 13.11
N ASP A 51 35.49 -1.68 12.20
CA ASP A 51 35.13 -0.28 12.41
C ASP A 51 33.63 -0.11 12.57
N ASP A 52 33.21 0.72 13.53
CA ASP A 52 31.80 1.14 13.63
C ASP A 52 31.51 2.25 12.60
N PHE A 53 31.27 1.83 11.37
CA PHE A 53 30.84 2.74 10.30
C PHE A 53 29.50 3.42 10.60
N ALA A 54 28.62 2.75 11.36
CA ALA A 54 27.31 3.32 11.70
C ALA A 54 27.42 4.60 12.54
N ALA A 55 28.40 4.65 13.45
CA ALA A 55 28.67 5.84 14.26
C ALA A 55 29.28 7.00 13.43
N LYS A 56 30.07 6.65 12.41
CA LYS A 56 30.79 7.61 11.56
C LYS A 56 29.94 8.18 10.43
N MET A 57 28.75 7.61 10.15
CA MET A 57 27.86 8.11 9.09
C MET A 57 27.10 9.39 9.48
N PRO A 58 26.82 10.28 8.51
CA PRO A 58 26.05 11.49 8.77
C PRO A 58 24.63 11.18 9.25
N MET A 59 24.11 11.98 10.16
CA MET A 59 22.69 11.97 10.52
C MET A 59 21.92 12.90 9.56
N VAL A 60 21.13 12.29 8.68
CA VAL A 60 20.20 13.04 7.84
C VAL A 60 18.81 12.88 8.43
N LYS A 61 18.21 13.99 8.86
CA LYS A 61 16.80 14.03 9.27
C LYS A 61 16.03 14.74 8.16
N ALA A 62 15.16 14.02 7.46
CA ALA A 62 14.21 14.68 6.60
C ALA A 62 13.34 15.63 7.44
N ARG A 63 13.20 16.88 7.00
CA ARG A 63 12.25 17.80 7.63
C ARG A 63 10.88 17.12 7.65
N LYS A 64 10.16 17.23 8.78
CA LYS A 64 8.76 16.77 8.84
C LYS A 64 8.04 17.36 7.65
N GLN A 65 7.32 16.50 6.96
CA GLN A 65 6.63 16.83 5.71
C GLN A 65 5.74 18.05 5.97
N THR A 66 6.10 19.19 5.39
CA THR A 66 5.30 20.42 5.45
C THR A 66 4.20 20.43 4.40
N ALA A 67 4.24 19.48 3.46
CA ALA A 67 3.21 19.32 2.45
C ALA A 67 1.96 18.68 3.07
N ILE A 68 0.84 19.37 2.98
CA ILE A 68 -0.48 18.83 3.32
C ILE A 68 -0.71 17.59 2.43
N PRO A 69 -1.09 16.44 3.00
CA PRO A 69 -1.42 15.27 2.20
C PRO A 69 -2.48 15.64 1.16
N SER A 70 -2.30 15.22 -0.07
CA SER A 70 -3.33 15.42 -1.09
C SER A 70 -4.57 14.61 -0.72
N VAL A 71 -5.66 15.28 -0.47
CA VAL A 71 -6.96 14.67 -0.21
C VAL A 71 -7.83 14.75 -1.46
N TRP A 72 -8.75 13.81 -1.58
CA TRP A 72 -9.74 13.80 -2.65
C TRP A 72 -10.92 14.69 -2.25
N THR A 73 -11.43 15.48 -3.16
CA THR A 73 -12.69 16.17 -2.92
C THR A 73 -13.84 15.16 -3.02
N ARG A 74 -14.99 15.53 -2.44
CA ARG A 74 -16.19 14.69 -2.51
C ARG A 74 -16.66 14.47 -3.95
N GLU A 75 -16.52 15.50 -4.77
CA GLU A 75 -16.84 15.49 -6.19
C GLU A 75 -15.95 14.55 -6.97
N GLU A 76 -14.64 14.59 -6.73
CA GLU A 76 -13.68 13.68 -7.36
C GLU A 76 -13.92 12.23 -6.96
N LEU A 77 -14.25 11.96 -5.69
CA LEU A 77 -14.62 10.61 -5.26
C LEU A 77 -15.90 10.12 -5.96
N LYS A 78 -16.90 10.99 -6.11
CA LYS A 78 -18.11 10.66 -6.87
C LYS A 78 -17.81 10.37 -8.34
N GLN A 79 -16.95 11.19 -8.97
CA GLN A 79 -16.52 10.97 -10.36
C GLN A 79 -15.73 9.66 -10.50
N LEU A 80 -14.79 9.39 -9.58
CA LEU A 80 -13.99 8.16 -9.58
C LEU A 80 -14.89 6.92 -9.49
N VAL A 81 -15.82 6.91 -8.53
CA VAL A 81 -16.75 5.81 -8.30
C VAL A 81 -17.73 5.67 -9.45
N GLY A 82 -18.23 6.80 -9.99
CA GLY A 82 -19.16 6.84 -11.13
C GLY A 82 -18.56 6.34 -12.45
N ALA A 83 -17.23 6.40 -12.60
CA ALA A 83 -16.54 5.90 -13.79
C ALA A 83 -16.37 4.37 -13.83
N ILE A 84 -16.78 3.67 -12.76
CA ILE A 84 -16.68 2.21 -12.66
C ILE A 84 -17.89 1.56 -13.34
N ASP A 85 -17.64 0.79 -14.39
CA ASP A 85 -18.65 -0.01 -15.05
C ASP A 85 -19.06 -1.21 -14.18
N ARG A 86 -20.16 -1.06 -13.43
CA ARG A 86 -20.72 -2.11 -12.59
C ARG A 86 -21.48 -3.18 -13.36
N GLY A 87 -21.63 -3.04 -14.66
CA GLY A 87 -22.18 -4.07 -15.53
C GLY A 87 -21.19 -5.25 -15.71
N SER A 88 -19.88 -4.99 -15.60
CA SER A 88 -18.85 -6.00 -15.75
C SER A 88 -18.48 -6.68 -14.43
N PRO A 89 -18.15 -8.00 -14.42
CA PRO A 89 -17.69 -8.72 -13.24
C PRO A 89 -16.48 -8.06 -12.56
N LYS A 90 -15.50 -7.63 -13.35
CA LYS A 90 -14.32 -6.90 -12.85
C LYS A 90 -14.70 -5.55 -12.24
N GLY A 91 -15.61 -4.82 -12.88
CA GLY A 91 -16.05 -3.52 -12.37
C GLY A 91 -16.78 -3.63 -11.04
N ARG A 92 -17.60 -4.66 -10.82
CA ARG A 92 -18.23 -4.94 -9.51
C ARG A 92 -17.18 -5.14 -8.42
N ARG A 93 -16.12 -5.92 -8.70
CA ARG A 93 -14.99 -6.10 -7.80
C ARG A 93 -14.32 -4.77 -7.47
N ASP A 94 -13.95 -4.05 -8.50
CA ASP A 94 -13.19 -2.80 -8.39
C ASP A 94 -14.01 -1.73 -7.63
N TYR A 95 -15.32 -1.69 -7.86
CA TYR A 95 -16.25 -0.83 -7.12
C TYR A 95 -16.25 -1.17 -5.63
N ALA A 96 -16.41 -2.44 -5.26
CA ALA A 96 -16.41 -2.85 -3.86
C ALA A 96 -15.07 -2.54 -3.17
N ILE A 97 -13.94 -2.81 -3.83
CA ILE A 97 -12.59 -2.49 -3.31
C ILE A 97 -12.43 -0.98 -3.05
N ILE A 98 -12.79 -0.14 -4.04
CA ILE A 98 -12.67 1.32 -3.89
C ILE A 98 -13.60 1.84 -2.81
N LEU A 99 -14.82 1.31 -2.73
CA LEU A 99 -15.79 1.73 -1.73
C LEU A 99 -15.34 1.39 -0.31
N ILE A 100 -14.79 0.19 -0.08
CA ILE A 100 -14.16 -0.20 1.20
C ILE A 100 -13.04 0.78 1.57
N ALA A 101 -12.16 1.11 0.63
CA ALA A 101 -11.08 2.05 0.87
C ALA A 101 -11.59 3.45 1.22
N CYS A 102 -12.62 3.94 0.51
CA CYS A 102 -13.19 5.26 0.70
C CYS A 102 -14.06 5.38 1.96
N ARG A 103 -14.78 4.31 2.34
CA ARG A 103 -15.77 4.36 3.42
C ARG A 103 -15.24 3.86 4.76
N LEU A 104 -14.34 2.88 4.72
CA LEU A 104 -13.78 2.26 5.91
C LEU A 104 -12.30 2.56 6.11
N GLY A 105 -11.65 3.19 5.15
CA GLY A 105 -10.25 3.59 5.25
C GLY A 105 -9.27 2.42 5.41
N LEU A 106 -9.59 1.22 4.91
CA LEU A 106 -8.73 0.05 5.00
C LEU A 106 -7.46 0.22 4.16
N ARG A 107 -6.37 -0.40 4.62
CA ARG A 107 -5.13 -0.47 3.82
C ARG A 107 -5.31 -1.46 2.66
N CYS A 108 -4.61 -1.21 1.57
CA CYS A 108 -4.61 -2.08 0.39
C CYS A 108 -4.37 -3.57 0.76
N THR A 109 -3.39 -3.84 1.60
CA THR A 109 -3.07 -5.21 2.05
C THR A 109 -4.22 -5.82 2.84
N ASP A 110 -4.86 -5.05 3.73
CA ASP A 110 -6.00 -5.55 4.50
C ASP A 110 -7.17 -5.89 3.58
N ILE A 111 -7.49 -5.02 2.60
CA ILE A 111 -8.55 -5.28 1.60
C ILE A 111 -8.27 -6.55 0.79
N LYS A 112 -7.03 -6.74 0.31
CA LYS A 112 -6.64 -7.96 -0.43
C LYS A 112 -6.83 -9.22 0.39
N ASN A 113 -6.62 -9.10 1.69
CA ASN A 113 -6.64 -10.21 2.63
C ASN A 113 -8.02 -10.52 3.21
N LEU A 114 -9.05 -9.73 2.91
CA LEU A 114 -10.41 -10.00 3.40
C LEU A 114 -10.91 -11.37 2.93
N CYS A 115 -11.41 -12.15 3.90
CA CYS A 115 -12.03 -13.45 3.73
C CYS A 115 -13.54 -13.38 4.00
N PHE A 116 -14.28 -14.42 3.63
CA PHE A 116 -15.71 -14.51 3.94
C PHE A 116 -15.99 -14.42 5.45
N GLU A 117 -15.17 -15.05 6.27
CA GLU A 117 -15.27 -15.06 7.74
C GLU A 117 -15.12 -13.68 8.39
N ASN A 118 -14.51 -12.71 7.69
CA ASN A 118 -14.36 -11.37 8.21
C ASN A 118 -15.67 -10.57 8.21
N PHE A 119 -16.68 -11.00 7.45
CA PHE A 119 -17.96 -10.31 7.32
C PHE A 119 -19.02 -10.95 8.24
N ASN A 120 -19.29 -10.30 9.35
CA ASN A 120 -20.44 -10.65 10.19
C ASN A 120 -21.68 -9.92 9.69
N TRP A 121 -22.43 -10.58 8.81
CA TRP A 121 -23.61 -10.01 8.17
C TRP A 121 -24.77 -9.78 9.13
N THR A 122 -24.86 -10.57 10.19
CA THR A 122 -25.94 -10.48 11.20
C THR A 122 -25.75 -9.27 12.10
N GLU A 123 -24.51 -9.02 12.52
CA GLU A 123 -24.16 -7.88 13.39
C GLU A 123 -23.74 -6.64 12.59
N GLU A 124 -23.75 -6.73 11.26
CA GLU A 124 -23.30 -5.66 10.35
C GLU A 124 -21.89 -5.15 10.69
N LYS A 125 -20.96 -6.09 10.90
CA LYS A 125 -19.58 -5.81 11.28
C LYS A 125 -18.58 -6.43 10.33
N LEU A 126 -17.44 -5.75 10.17
CA LEU A 126 -16.25 -6.23 9.50
C LEU A 126 -15.15 -6.44 10.54
N CYS A 127 -14.77 -7.70 10.78
CA CYS A 127 -13.80 -8.09 11.80
C CYS A 127 -12.58 -8.72 11.14
N PHE A 128 -11.40 -8.15 11.33
CA PHE A 128 -10.16 -8.67 10.74
C PHE A 128 -8.94 -8.27 11.56
N THR A 129 -7.81 -8.97 11.34
CA THR A 129 -6.52 -8.59 11.92
C THR A 129 -5.75 -7.75 10.91
N GLN A 130 -5.29 -6.57 11.32
CA GLN A 130 -4.51 -5.67 10.46
C GLN A 130 -3.18 -6.32 10.07
N SER A 131 -2.91 -6.45 8.78
CA SER A 131 -1.70 -7.08 8.26
C SER A 131 -0.39 -6.40 8.70
N LYS A 132 -0.41 -5.08 8.91
CA LYS A 132 0.79 -4.31 9.27
C LYS A 132 1.12 -4.34 10.76
N THR A 133 0.12 -4.38 11.62
CA THR A 133 0.29 -4.19 13.08
C THR A 133 -0.05 -5.43 13.90
N GLY A 134 -0.69 -6.44 13.29
CA GLY A 134 -1.18 -7.63 13.98
C GLY A 134 -2.35 -7.35 14.95
N GLN A 135 -2.91 -6.14 14.92
CA GLN A 135 -3.99 -5.77 15.85
C GLN A 135 -5.35 -6.18 15.30
N PRO A 136 -6.23 -6.75 16.15
CA PRO A 136 -7.60 -6.98 15.76
C PRO A 136 -8.32 -5.65 15.52
N MET A 137 -9.19 -5.64 14.52
CA MET A 137 -9.99 -4.47 14.14
C MET A 137 -11.43 -4.91 13.91
N GLU A 138 -12.35 -4.15 14.50
CA GLU A 138 -13.77 -4.27 14.27
C GLU A 138 -14.30 -2.93 13.74
N LEU A 139 -14.99 -2.95 12.61
CA LEU A 139 -15.57 -1.77 11.97
C LEU A 139 -17.04 -2.03 11.64
N PRO A 140 -17.90 -1.00 11.68
CA PRO A 140 -19.26 -1.15 11.19
C PRO A 140 -19.26 -1.42 9.69
N LEU A 141 -20.01 -2.40 9.25
CA LEU A 141 -20.24 -2.69 7.84
C LEU A 141 -21.34 -1.77 7.32
N VAL A 142 -20.94 -0.60 6.82
CA VAL A 142 -21.91 0.36 6.29
C VAL A 142 -22.67 -0.23 5.10
N PRO A 143 -23.98 0.06 4.95
CA PRO A 143 -24.85 -0.61 3.99
C PRO A 143 -24.37 -0.55 2.55
N ASP A 144 -23.84 0.56 2.09
CA ASP A 144 -23.34 0.72 0.72
C ASP A 144 -22.14 -0.19 0.42
N VAL A 145 -21.25 -0.39 1.38
CA VAL A 145 -20.13 -1.34 1.28
C VAL A 145 -20.65 -2.78 1.29
N GLY A 146 -21.55 -3.11 2.22
CA GLY A 146 -22.14 -4.44 2.30
C GLY A 146 -22.81 -4.85 0.99
N TRP A 147 -23.66 -4.00 0.44
CA TRP A 147 -24.32 -4.25 -0.84
C TRP A 147 -23.35 -4.36 -2.02
N ALA A 148 -22.29 -3.55 -2.06
CA ALA A 148 -21.28 -3.65 -3.10
C ALA A 148 -20.53 -4.99 -3.05
N VAL A 149 -20.22 -5.48 -1.85
CA VAL A 149 -19.58 -6.80 -1.68
C VAL A 149 -20.52 -7.92 -2.09
N ILE A 150 -21.80 -7.88 -1.67
CA ILE A 150 -22.82 -8.87 -2.04
C ILE A 150 -23.01 -8.89 -3.57
N ASP A 151 -23.11 -7.72 -4.21
CA ASP A 151 -23.25 -7.62 -5.67
C ASP A 151 -22.07 -8.26 -6.40
N TYR A 152 -20.84 -8.00 -5.92
CA TYR A 152 -19.66 -8.66 -6.45
C TYR A 152 -19.68 -10.18 -6.24
N LEU A 153 -20.01 -10.65 -5.05
CA LEU A 153 -20.04 -12.08 -4.74
C LEU A 153 -21.05 -12.85 -5.57
N LYS A 154 -22.23 -12.25 -5.78
CA LYS A 154 -23.32 -12.90 -6.55
C LYS A 154 -23.11 -12.87 -8.05
N TYR A 155 -22.60 -11.75 -8.58
CA TYR A 155 -22.66 -11.49 -10.02
C TYR A 155 -21.30 -11.19 -10.67
N GLY A 156 -20.24 -11.07 -9.86
CA GLY A 156 -18.93 -10.68 -10.36
C GLY A 156 -17.80 -11.65 -10.02
N ARG A 157 -17.86 -12.31 -8.88
CA ARG A 157 -16.76 -13.14 -8.41
C ARG A 157 -16.66 -14.44 -9.22
N PRO A 158 -15.49 -14.77 -9.83
CA PRO A 158 -15.26 -16.06 -10.44
C PRO A 158 -15.47 -17.20 -9.44
N LYS A 159 -15.94 -18.35 -9.92
CA LYS A 159 -16.07 -19.56 -9.11
C LYS A 159 -14.67 -20.16 -8.91
N VAL A 160 -14.07 -19.94 -7.76
CA VAL A 160 -12.74 -20.43 -7.39
C VAL A 160 -12.76 -20.92 -5.95
N ASP A 161 -11.96 -21.93 -5.68
CA ASP A 161 -11.76 -22.47 -4.34
C ASP A 161 -10.78 -21.56 -3.56
N SER A 162 -11.32 -20.54 -2.93
CA SER A 162 -10.57 -19.59 -2.12
C SER A 162 -11.47 -18.92 -1.11
N SER A 163 -11.02 -18.81 0.14
CA SER A 163 -11.69 -18.07 1.21
C SER A 163 -11.62 -16.55 1.00
N ARG A 164 -10.73 -16.05 0.13
CA ARG A 164 -10.59 -14.62 -0.14
C ARG A 164 -11.81 -14.07 -0.88
N ILE A 165 -12.32 -12.94 -0.42
CA ILE A 165 -13.42 -12.22 -1.10
C ILE A 165 -12.98 -11.77 -2.49
N PHE A 166 -11.85 -11.07 -2.55
CA PHE A 166 -11.36 -10.46 -3.79
C PHE A 166 -10.30 -11.33 -4.47
N VAL A 167 -10.53 -11.61 -5.74
CA VAL A 167 -9.62 -12.39 -6.58
C VAL A 167 -9.31 -11.64 -7.88
N ARG A 168 -8.23 -12.05 -8.55
CA ARG A 168 -7.89 -11.51 -9.87
C ARG A 168 -8.96 -11.90 -10.90
N HIS A 169 -9.23 -11.01 -11.86
CA HIS A 169 -10.12 -11.28 -12.99
C HIS A 169 -9.34 -11.63 -14.27
N MET A 170 -8.30 -12.41 -14.09
CA MET A 170 -7.47 -12.99 -15.13
C MET A 170 -7.16 -14.42 -14.72
N ALA A 171 -7.32 -15.35 -15.65
CA ALA A 171 -7.03 -16.77 -15.40
C ALA A 171 -5.59 -16.95 -14.86
N PRO A 172 -5.39 -17.80 -13.86
CA PRO A 172 -6.31 -18.74 -13.24
C PRO A 172 -7.15 -18.19 -12.07
N PHE A 173 -7.47 -16.89 -12.04
CA PHE A 173 -8.34 -16.22 -11.06
C PHE A 173 -7.87 -16.35 -9.60
N LEU A 174 -6.57 -16.36 -9.39
CA LEU A 174 -5.97 -16.47 -8.05
C LEU A 174 -6.30 -15.27 -7.15
N PRO A 175 -6.24 -15.43 -5.83
CA PRO A 175 -6.22 -14.30 -4.92
C PRO A 175 -5.11 -13.30 -5.28
N PHE A 176 -5.26 -12.06 -4.81
CA PHE A 176 -4.19 -11.09 -4.91
C PHE A 176 -2.97 -11.54 -4.09
N SER A 177 -1.79 -11.40 -4.67
CA SER A 177 -0.49 -11.65 -4.00
C SER A 177 0.04 -10.38 -3.32
N ASP A 178 1.13 -10.51 -2.56
CA ASP A 178 1.77 -9.36 -1.93
C ASP A 178 2.29 -8.34 -2.94
N GLY A 179 2.76 -8.80 -4.10
CA GLY A 179 3.22 -7.96 -5.19
C GLY A 179 2.11 -7.23 -5.97
N ASP A 180 0.83 -7.59 -5.76
CA ASP A 180 -0.27 -6.91 -6.43
C ASP A 180 -0.58 -5.58 -5.74
N HIS A 181 -0.29 -4.50 -6.43
CA HIS A 181 -0.63 -3.15 -5.98
C HIS A 181 -1.96 -2.71 -6.60
N LEU A 182 -2.96 -2.42 -5.76
CA LEU A 182 -4.26 -1.91 -6.21
C LEU A 182 -4.20 -0.45 -6.70
N ASP A 183 -3.03 0.16 -6.69
CA ASP A 183 -2.82 1.54 -7.15
C ASP A 183 -3.14 1.70 -8.64
N GLN A 184 -2.88 0.65 -9.44
CA GLN A 184 -3.23 0.64 -10.86
C GLN A 184 -4.75 0.76 -11.08
N LEU A 185 -5.54 0.21 -10.16
CA LEU A 185 -6.99 0.31 -10.18
C LEU A 185 -7.42 1.79 -10.06
N ILE A 186 -6.87 2.52 -9.09
CA ILE A 186 -7.17 3.95 -8.92
C ILE A 186 -6.77 4.74 -10.15
N ARG A 187 -5.55 4.52 -10.69
CA ARG A 187 -5.08 5.21 -11.90
C ARG A 187 -6.00 4.97 -13.09
N THR A 188 -6.46 3.72 -13.27
CA THR A 188 -7.38 3.37 -14.37
C THR A 188 -8.66 4.17 -14.30
N TYR A 189 -9.26 4.27 -13.11
CA TYR A 189 -10.52 4.99 -12.95
C TYR A 189 -10.36 6.51 -12.87
N MET A 190 -9.20 7.03 -12.45
CA MET A 190 -8.87 8.45 -12.60
C MET A 190 -8.85 8.87 -14.08
N VAL A 191 -8.21 8.06 -14.93
CA VAL A 191 -8.18 8.33 -16.39
C VAL A 191 -9.59 8.29 -16.96
N LYS A 192 -10.39 7.28 -16.62
CA LYS A 192 -11.77 7.14 -17.10
C LYS A 192 -12.68 8.27 -16.62
N ALA A 193 -12.45 8.78 -15.42
CA ALA A 193 -13.20 9.88 -14.83
C ALA A 193 -12.67 11.26 -15.25
N HIS A 194 -11.63 11.32 -16.09
CA HIS A 194 -10.96 12.58 -16.48
C HIS A 194 -10.46 13.41 -15.28
N ILE A 195 -10.11 12.76 -14.17
CA ILE A 195 -9.58 13.43 -12.99
C ILE A 195 -8.11 13.79 -13.23
N PRO A 196 -7.71 15.07 -13.06
CA PRO A 196 -6.34 15.52 -13.28
C PRO A 196 -5.34 14.76 -12.41
N MET A 197 -4.28 14.26 -13.04
CA MET A 197 -3.26 13.46 -12.34
C MET A 197 -2.16 14.31 -11.68
N GLY A 198 -2.13 15.62 -11.88
CA GLY A 198 -1.10 16.52 -11.36
C GLY A 198 -1.19 16.70 -9.84
N GLY A 199 -0.06 16.53 -9.14
CA GLY A 199 0.05 16.88 -7.72
C GLY A 199 -0.62 15.95 -6.72
N LYS A 200 -1.35 14.91 -7.14
CA LYS A 200 -2.05 13.98 -6.24
C LYS A 200 -1.34 12.64 -6.11
N HIS A 201 -1.35 12.08 -4.90
CA HIS A 201 -1.00 10.69 -4.70
C HIS A 201 -2.07 9.78 -5.35
N ARG A 202 -1.62 8.89 -6.23
CA ARG A 202 -2.47 8.09 -7.16
C ARG A 202 -2.69 6.66 -6.67
N GLY A 203 -2.58 6.42 -5.38
CA GLY A 203 -2.68 5.08 -4.81
C GLY A 203 -3.85 4.94 -3.86
N MET A 204 -4.17 3.70 -3.50
CA MET A 204 -5.19 3.36 -2.51
C MET A 204 -5.00 4.10 -1.18
N HIS A 205 -3.74 4.42 -0.84
CA HIS A 205 -3.41 5.12 0.39
C HIS A 205 -3.98 6.55 0.44
N SER A 206 -4.07 7.23 -0.71
CA SER A 206 -4.66 8.57 -0.79
C SER A 206 -6.16 8.60 -0.48
N LEU A 207 -6.90 7.55 -0.87
CA LEU A 207 -8.32 7.41 -0.52
C LEU A 207 -8.52 7.29 1.00
N ARG A 208 -7.65 6.55 1.67
CA ARG A 208 -7.68 6.42 3.14
C ARG A 208 -7.45 7.77 3.83
N HIS A 209 -6.54 8.62 3.33
CA HIS A 209 -6.28 9.94 3.91
C HIS A 209 -7.46 10.92 3.75
N THR A 210 -8.35 10.65 2.83
CA THR A 210 -9.55 11.49 2.62
C THR A 210 -10.64 11.22 3.65
N MET A 211 -10.57 10.06 4.34
CA MET A 211 -11.53 9.69 5.40
C MET A 211 -11.13 10.19 6.79
N ALA A 212 -9.89 10.63 6.97
CA ALA A 212 -9.37 11.21 8.21
C ALA A 212 -9.66 12.70 8.27
#